data_0cc4b72f70b6b53fbcf0e167c707a6be
#
_entry.id   0cc4b72f70b6b53fbcf0e167c707a6be
#
_cell.length_a   1.000
_cell.length_b   1.000
_cell.length_c   1.000
_cell.angle_alpha   90.00
_cell.angle_beta   90.00
_cell.angle_gamma   90.00
#
_symmetry.space_group_name_H-M   'P 1'
#
loop_
_entity.id
_entity.type
_entity.pdbx_description
1 polymer ?
#
loop_
_entity_poly.entity_id
_entity_poly.type
_entity_poly.pdbx_seq_one_letter_code
_entity_poly.pdbx_strand_id
1 'polypeptide(L)'
;MKKNRKNGEGNIRQRADGRWEVRITLGPNFNNGHQKRISKYANSQEEAVKLLHQLSFLKETSPNVFKNVTLGEWLNFCLDFYMKNSLKQSTYISYLGYIRNHLQPALGEIMLIDLTPRLLQSFYNYKAEQGLSPKTIVNINLFLHHALQYAVNEGYINGNPAEAINLSRGYKPQIEVLTRNEQMQLMQCSYQHRYGVFIRLVLFTGLRMGELLGLRWEDIDIQIGLLHVRRTLNRLNKINPDEHSNSTEIVLQPPKSQNSIR
;
A
#
# COMPACT_ATOMS: atom_id res chain seq x y z
N MET A 1 -30.79 26.80 34.49
CA MET A 1 -30.33 25.43 34.29
C MET A 1 -29.43 25.33 33.05
N LYS A 2 -28.12 25.07 33.19
CA LYS A 2 -27.22 24.86 32.07
C LYS A 2 -27.55 23.49 31.43
N LYS A 3 -28.15 23.47 30.23
CA LYS A 3 -28.32 22.22 29.46
C LYS A 3 -26.93 21.67 29.11
N ASN A 4 -26.58 20.51 29.63
CA ASN A 4 -25.41 19.76 29.18
C ASN A 4 -25.61 19.40 27.71
N ARG A 5 -24.78 19.95 26.81
CA ARG A 5 -24.76 19.60 25.40
C ARG A 5 -24.20 18.19 25.22
N LYS A 6 -24.71 17.47 24.22
CA LYS A 6 -24.23 16.12 23.91
C LYS A 6 -22.79 16.14 23.40
N ASN A 7 -22.02 15.08 23.66
CA ASN A 7 -20.67 14.93 23.14
C ASN A 7 -20.68 15.04 21.61
N GLY A 8 -19.92 16.03 21.07
CA GLY A 8 -19.82 16.26 19.61
C GLY A 8 -20.50 17.53 19.09
N GLU A 9 -21.35 18.20 19.88
CA GLU A 9 -22.08 19.43 19.47
C GLU A 9 -21.22 20.70 19.44
N GLY A 10 -19.92 20.61 19.78
CA GLY A 10 -19.00 21.74 19.86
C GLY A 10 -19.15 22.58 21.13
N ASN A 11 -18.21 23.49 21.35
CA ASN A 11 -18.17 24.35 22.54
C ASN A 11 -17.95 25.82 22.17
N ILE A 12 -18.65 26.70 22.88
CA ILE A 12 -18.45 28.16 22.82
C ILE A 12 -17.98 28.60 24.18
N ARG A 13 -16.88 29.36 24.25
CA ARG A 13 -16.39 30.00 25.48
C ARG A 13 -15.89 31.41 25.20
N GLN A 14 -16.08 32.32 26.16
CA GLN A 14 -15.45 33.61 26.10
C GLN A 14 -14.02 33.52 26.65
N ARG A 15 -13.10 34.13 25.95
CA ARG A 15 -11.68 34.22 26.33
C ARG A 15 -11.45 35.47 27.21
N ALA A 16 -10.31 35.50 27.87
CA ALA A 16 -9.90 36.64 28.68
C ALA A 16 -9.70 37.94 27.85
N ASP A 17 -9.46 37.82 26.56
CA ASP A 17 -9.32 38.90 25.59
C ASP A 17 -10.68 39.46 25.08
N GLY A 18 -11.81 38.95 25.64
CA GLY A 18 -13.17 39.37 25.29
C GLY A 18 -13.75 38.66 24.05
N ARG A 19 -12.94 38.03 23.23
CA ARG A 19 -13.39 37.29 22.04
C ARG A 19 -14.06 35.96 22.41
N TRP A 20 -14.96 35.50 21.56
CA TRP A 20 -15.64 34.22 21.69
C TRP A 20 -14.94 33.14 20.87
N GLU A 21 -14.52 32.07 21.51
CA GLU A 21 -13.94 30.92 20.86
C GLU A 21 -15.01 29.85 20.64
N VAL A 22 -15.17 29.45 19.38
CA VAL A 22 -16.01 28.33 18.94
C VAL A 22 -15.11 27.16 18.63
N ARG A 23 -15.30 26.03 19.32
CA ARG A 23 -14.48 24.83 19.15
C ARG A 23 -15.33 23.64 18.75
N ILE A 24 -14.97 22.98 17.65
CA ILE A 24 -15.60 21.74 17.20
C ILE A 24 -14.56 20.61 17.14
N THR A 25 -14.96 19.42 17.58
CA THR A 25 -14.18 18.19 17.46
C THR A 25 -14.52 17.49 16.15
N LEU A 26 -13.50 17.17 15.34
CA LEU A 26 -13.67 16.64 13.98
C LEU A 26 -13.54 15.13 13.90
N GLY A 27 -12.82 14.51 14.82
CA GLY A 27 -12.53 13.07 14.82
C GLY A 27 -11.11 12.77 15.29
N PRO A 28 -10.69 11.51 15.27
CA PRO A 28 -9.34 11.12 15.65
C PRO A 28 -8.30 11.64 14.64
N ASN A 29 -7.17 12.10 15.14
CA ASN A 29 -6.00 12.41 14.33
C ASN A 29 -5.21 11.12 14.12
N PHE A 30 -4.96 10.76 12.85
CA PHE A 30 -4.30 9.51 12.46
C PHE A 30 -2.84 9.40 12.96
N ASN A 31 -2.15 10.54 13.16
CA ASN A 31 -0.73 10.53 13.56
C ASN A 31 -0.50 10.27 15.04
N ASN A 32 -1.47 10.58 15.92
CA ASN A 32 -1.27 10.50 17.37
C ASN A 32 -2.47 9.99 18.18
N GLY A 33 -3.55 9.55 17.51
CA GLY A 33 -4.77 9.07 18.16
C GLY A 33 -5.58 10.13 18.93
N HIS A 34 -5.10 11.37 19.02
CA HIS A 34 -5.81 12.45 19.70
C HIS A 34 -6.92 13.02 18.81
N GLN A 35 -7.96 13.55 19.46
CA GLN A 35 -9.06 14.21 18.73
C GLN A 35 -8.60 15.51 18.08
N LYS A 36 -8.75 15.61 16.75
CA LYS A 36 -8.52 16.84 16.00
C LYS A 36 -9.64 17.83 16.32
N ARG A 37 -9.27 19.06 16.66
CA ARG A 37 -10.22 20.14 17.01
C ARG A 37 -9.92 21.36 16.16
N ILE A 38 -10.99 22.04 15.71
CA ILE A 38 -10.88 23.36 15.07
C ILE A 38 -11.44 24.40 16.04
N SER A 39 -10.70 25.51 16.21
CA SER A 39 -11.15 26.68 16.92
C SER A 39 -11.29 27.84 15.93
N LYS A 40 -12.45 28.53 15.97
CA LYS A 40 -12.71 29.77 15.26
C LYS A 40 -13.12 30.85 16.30
N TYR A 41 -12.94 32.10 15.94
CA TYR A 41 -13.17 33.22 16.85
C TYR A 41 -14.25 34.13 16.30
N ALA A 42 -15.07 34.70 17.21
CA ALA A 42 -16.12 35.66 16.93
C ALA A 42 -16.02 36.84 17.92
N ASN A 43 -16.52 38.01 17.53
CA ASN A 43 -16.47 39.19 18.35
C ASN A 43 -17.68 39.33 19.29
N SER A 44 -18.77 38.61 18.99
CA SER A 44 -19.97 38.60 19.84
C SER A 44 -20.47 37.17 20.10
N GLN A 45 -21.29 37.00 21.15
CA GLN A 45 -21.88 35.71 21.48
C GLN A 45 -22.85 35.25 20.39
N GLU A 46 -23.62 36.14 19.80
CA GLU A 46 -24.55 35.82 18.73
C GLU A 46 -23.85 35.33 17.46
N GLU A 47 -22.75 36.00 17.10
CA GLU A 47 -21.89 35.60 15.99
C GLU A 47 -21.24 34.22 16.24
N ALA A 48 -20.81 33.96 17.48
CA ALA A 48 -20.25 32.68 17.87
C ALA A 48 -21.29 31.54 17.75
N VAL A 49 -22.56 31.78 18.10
CA VAL A 49 -23.66 30.81 17.95
C VAL A 49 -23.93 30.52 16.46
N LYS A 50 -24.02 31.57 15.63
CA LYS A 50 -24.17 31.44 14.17
C LYS A 50 -23.03 30.62 13.57
N LEU A 51 -21.79 30.94 13.96
CA LEU A 51 -20.59 30.27 13.51
C LEU A 51 -20.57 28.78 13.94
N LEU A 52 -21.03 28.48 15.17
CA LEU A 52 -21.17 27.09 15.63
C LEU A 52 -22.19 26.32 14.79
N HIS A 53 -23.35 26.91 14.52
CA HIS A 53 -24.37 26.28 13.67
C HIS A 53 -23.86 26.04 12.25
N GLN A 54 -23.17 27.02 11.66
CA GLN A 54 -22.55 26.85 10.34
C GLN A 54 -21.53 25.72 10.32
N LEU A 55 -20.63 25.66 11.32
CA LEU A 55 -19.63 24.61 11.41
C LEU A 55 -20.24 23.22 11.68
N SER A 56 -21.30 23.16 12.50
CA SER A 56 -22.04 21.91 12.75
C SER A 56 -22.76 21.43 11.49
N PHE A 57 -23.42 22.32 10.78
CA PHE A 57 -24.09 22.03 9.52
C PHE A 57 -23.08 21.55 8.45
N LEU A 58 -21.92 22.22 8.31
CA LEU A 58 -20.85 21.78 7.42
C LEU A 58 -20.29 20.41 7.82
N LYS A 59 -20.18 20.12 9.11
CA LYS A 59 -19.75 18.80 9.60
C LYS A 59 -20.73 17.69 9.23
N GLU A 60 -22.04 17.97 9.28
CA GLU A 60 -23.09 17.00 8.96
C GLU A 60 -23.29 16.82 7.45
N THR A 61 -23.27 17.94 6.70
CA THR A 61 -23.54 17.91 5.25
C THR A 61 -22.29 17.65 4.39
N SER A 62 -21.12 17.99 4.92
CA SER A 62 -19.85 17.83 4.21
C SER A 62 -18.76 17.38 5.18
N PRO A 63 -18.82 16.16 5.72
CA PRO A 63 -17.85 15.65 6.69
C PRO A 63 -16.41 15.66 6.15
N ASN A 64 -16.26 15.72 4.83
CA ASN A 64 -14.97 15.72 4.14
C ASN A 64 -14.21 17.05 4.24
N VAL A 65 -14.90 18.20 4.41
CA VAL A 65 -14.27 19.54 4.54
C VAL A 65 -13.34 19.62 5.76
N PHE A 66 -13.56 18.76 6.75
CA PHE A 66 -12.78 18.73 7.99
C PHE A 66 -11.75 17.58 8.04
N LYS A 67 -11.72 16.71 7.04
CA LYS A 67 -10.79 15.59 6.95
C LYS A 67 -9.54 16.03 6.18
N ASN A 68 -8.77 16.99 6.71
CA ASN A 68 -7.49 17.39 6.15
C ASN A 68 -6.46 16.26 6.36
N VAL A 69 -6.44 15.31 5.42
CA VAL A 69 -5.50 14.19 5.39
C VAL A 69 -4.75 14.25 4.08
N THR A 70 -3.43 14.20 4.14
CA THR A 70 -2.60 14.13 2.94
C THR A 70 -2.60 12.71 2.37
N LEU A 71 -2.26 12.59 1.09
CA LEU A 71 -2.14 11.28 0.45
C LEU A 71 -1.10 10.41 1.18
N GLY A 72 0.04 10.98 1.56
CA GLY A 72 1.10 10.24 2.25
C GLY A 72 0.66 9.70 3.60
N GLU A 73 -0.03 10.51 4.41
CA GLU A 73 -0.61 10.08 5.69
C GLU A 73 -1.63 8.95 5.48
N TRP A 74 -2.51 9.11 4.49
CA TRP A 74 -3.53 8.12 4.16
C TRP A 74 -2.94 6.79 3.71
N LEU A 75 -1.97 6.82 2.79
CA LEU A 75 -1.37 5.59 2.25
C LEU A 75 -0.67 4.76 3.32
N ASN A 76 0.10 5.41 4.22
CA ASN A 76 0.73 4.73 5.34
C ASN A 76 -0.31 4.14 6.29
N PHE A 77 -1.32 4.92 6.67
CA PHE A 77 -2.42 4.44 7.51
C PHE A 77 -3.16 3.27 6.86
N CYS A 78 -3.55 3.40 5.59
CA CYS A 78 -4.28 2.38 4.86
C CYS A 78 -3.49 1.07 4.75
N LEU A 79 -2.20 1.15 4.48
CA LEU A 79 -1.33 -0.02 4.39
C LEU A 79 -1.22 -0.74 5.73
N ASP A 80 -1.03 -0.01 6.83
CA ASP A 80 -0.84 -0.59 8.16
C ASP A 80 -2.14 -1.10 8.78
N PHE A 81 -3.24 -0.35 8.62
CA PHE A 81 -4.50 -0.65 9.30
C PHE A 81 -5.38 -1.63 8.53
N TYR A 82 -5.59 -1.40 7.22
CA TYR A 82 -6.51 -2.21 6.42
C TYR A 82 -5.83 -3.39 5.73
N MET A 83 -4.58 -3.23 5.27
CA MET A 83 -3.97 -4.18 4.36
C MET A 83 -2.97 -5.13 5.01
N LYS A 84 -2.29 -4.73 6.08
CA LYS A 84 -1.18 -5.46 6.69
C LYS A 84 -1.48 -6.93 6.99
N ASN A 85 -2.63 -7.21 7.58
CA ASN A 85 -3.00 -8.56 8.02
C ASN A 85 -3.49 -9.47 6.87
N SER A 86 -3.88 -8.88 5.73
CA SER A 86 -4.37 -9.62 4.55
C SER A 86 -3.29 -9.86 3.51
N LEU A 87 -2.19 -9.11 3.56
CA LEU A 87 -1.12 -9.17 2.58
C LEU A 87 -0.02 -10.15 2.97
N LYS A 88 0.57 -10.80 1.97
CA LYS A 88 1.86 -11.47 2.16
C LYS A 88 2.94 -10.42 2.43
N GLN A 89 3.92 -10.78 3.28
CA GLN A 89 5.03 -9.88 3.64
C GLN A 89 5.73 -9.27 2.42
N SER A 90 5.95 -10.05 1.36
CA SER A 90 6.56 -9.55 0.11
C SER A 90 5.74 -8.47 -0.59
N THR A 91 4.40 -8.59 -0.56
CA THR A 91 3.49 -7.59 -1.14
C THR A 91 3.48 -6.32 -0.30
N TYR A 92 3.42 -6.46 1.02
CA TYR A 92 3.49 -5.35 1.96
C TYR A 92 4.78 -4.52 1.76
N ILE A 93 5.93 -5.19 1.68
CA ILE A 93 7.24 -4.55 1.42
C ILE A 93 7.24 -3.84 0.05
N SER A 94 6.64 -4.45 -0.97
CA SER A 94 6.51 -3.82 -2.29
C SER A 94 5.67 -2.55 -2.24
N TYR A 95 4.57 -2.56 -1.51
CA TYR A 95 3.69 -1.39 -1.34
C TYR A 95 4.38 -0.27 -0.54
N LEU A 96 5.12 -0.62 0.52
CA LEU A 96 5.99 0.34 1.22
C LEU A 96 7.01 0.97 0.27
N GLY A 97 7.62 0.18 -0.61
CA GLY A 97 8.53 0.67 -1.64
C GLY A 97 7.84 1.65 -2.61
N TYR A 98 6.61 1.37 -3.03
CA TYR A 98 5.84 2.29 -3.89
C TYR A 98 5.52 3.60 -3.18
N ILE A 99 5.16 3.55 -1.90
CA ILE A 99 4.94 4.76 -1.11
C ILE A 99 6.24 5.57 -1.02
N ARG A 100 7.30 4.98 -0.47
CA ARG A 100 8.53 5.68 -0.14
C ARG A 100 9.25 6.26 -1.36
N ASN A 101 9.33 5.49 -2.45
CA ASN A 101 10.16 5.84 -3.60
C ASN A 101 9.42 6.60 -4.70
N HIS A 102 8.09 6.50 -4.74
CA HIS A 102 7.32 7.05 -5.86
C HIS A 102 6.21 8.00 -5.43
N LEU A 103 5.32 7.56 -4.52
CA LEU A 103 4.11 8.31 -4.18
C LEU A 103 4.39 9.42 -3.17
N GLN A 104 5.10 9.13 -2.08
CA GLN A 104 5.41 10.12 -1.04
C GLN A 104 6.19 11.33 -1.58
N PRO A 105 7.27 11.17 -2.37
CA PRO A 105 8.05 12.31 -2.85
C PRO A 105 7.30 13.21 -3.84
N ALA A 106 6.34 12.66 -4.60
CA ALA A 106 5.66 13.38 -5.68
C ALA A 106 4.27 13.89 -5.30
N LEU A 107 3.54 13.12 -4.51
CA LEU A 107 2.11 13.36 -4.22
C LEU A 107 1.80 13.35 -2.73
N GLY A 108 2.75 13.01 -1.86
CA GLY A 108 2.53 12.76 -0.45
C GLY A 108 1.92 13.92 0.32
N GLU A 109 2.29 15.16 -0.02
CA GLU A 109 1.81 16.38 0.64
C GLU A 109 0.45 16.87 0.10
N ILE A 110 -0.07 16.27 -0.96
CA ILE A 110 -1.34 16.68 -1.56
C ILE A 110 -2.49 16.16 -0.71
N MET A 111 -3.47 17.01 -0.45
CA MET A 111 -4.67 16.62 0.27
C MET A 111 -5.48 15.61 -0.54
N LEU A 112 -6.08 14.60 0.11
CA LEU A 112 -6.91 13.60 -0.56
C LEU A 112 -8.04 14.22 -1.40
N ILE A 113 -8.63 15.31 -0.90
CA ILE A 113 -9.72 16.03 -1.58
C ILE A 113 -9.28 16.76 -2.86
N ASP A 114 -7.98 17.08 -2.97
CA ASP A 114 -7.41 17.81 -4.09
C ASP A 114 -6.86 16.86 -5.18
N LEU A 115 -6.90 15.55 -4.93
CA LEU A 115 -6.50 14.55 -5.92
C LEU A 115 -7.49 14.51 -7.08
N THR A 116 -6.95 14.70 -8.29
CA THR A 116 -7.72 14.63 -9.52
C THR A 116 -7.17 13.55 -10.47
N PRO A 117 -8.00 12.99 -11.36
CA PRO A 117 -7.52 12.06 -12.39
C PRO A 117 -6.39 12.66 -13.23
N ARG A 118 -6.52 13.95 -13.59
CA ARG A 118 -5.50 14.67 -14.37
C ARG A 118 -4.15 14.72 -13.66
N LEU A 119 -4.14 14.97 -12.37
CA LEU A 119 -2.92 15.01 -11.57
C LEU A 119 -2.25 13.63 -11.52
N LEU A 120 -3.03 12.58 -11.29
CA LEU A 120 -2.53 11.21 -11.27
C LEU A 120 -2.00 10.77 -12.64
N GLN A 121 -2.71 11.12 -13.72
CA GLN A 121 -2.25 10.83 -15.09
C GLN A 121 -0.91 11.53 -15.39
N SER A 122 -0.78 12.81 -15.00
CA SER A 122 0.49 13.56 -15.16
C SER A 122 1.64 12.92 -14.38
N PHE A 123 1.37 12.47 -13.15
CA PHE A 123 2.35 11.73 -12.35
C PHE A 123 2.83 10.46 -13.06
N TYR A 124 1.92 9.64 -13.61
CA TYR A 124 2.31 8.41 -14.30
C TYR A 124 3.06 8.67 -15.60
N ASN A 125 2.65 9.69 -16.37
CA ASN A 125 3.38 10.11 -17.57
C ASN A 125 4.82 10.52 -17.22
N TYR A 126 5.00 11.35 -16.21
CA TYR A 126 6.31 11.76 -15.71
C TYR A 126 7.16 10.55 -15.26
N LYS A 127 6.57 9.58 -14.56
CA LYS A 127 7.29 8.36 -14.17
C LYS A 127 7.68 7.49 -15.35
N ALA A 128 6.88 7.45 -16.40
CA ALA A 128 7.21 6.76 -17.64
C ALA A 128 8.39 7.45 -18.37
N GLU A 129 8.40 8.77 -18.44
CA GLU A 129 9.50 9.58 -19.00
C GLU A 129 10.82 9.37 -18.23
N GLN A 130 10.72 9.15 -16.91
CA GLN A 130 11.88 8.77 -16.09
C GLN A 130 12.36 7.32 -16.29
N GLY A 131 11.77 6.57 -17.21
CA GLY A 131 12.15 5.20 -17.52
C GLY A 131 11.57 4.13 -16.59
N LEU A 132 10.55 4.47 -15.78
CA LEU A 132 9.88 3.46 -14.96
C LEU A 132 9.08 2.50 -15.84
N SER A 133 9.24 1.20 -15.61
CA SER A 133 8.61 0.19 -16.46
C SER A 133 7.06 0.31 -16.43
N PRO A 134 6.37 0.10 -17.56
CA PRO A 134 4.90 0.11 -17.60
C PRO A 134 4.27 -0.84 -16.59
N LYS A 135 4.89 -1.98 -16.34
CA LYS A 135 4.42 -2.95 -15.33
C LYS A 135 4.49 -2.39 -13.92
N THR A 136 5.55 -1.66 -13.58
CA THR A 136 5.70 -1.02 -12.27
C THR A 136 4.66 0.08 -12.09
N ILE A 137 4.44 0.90 -13.12
CA ILE A 137 3.42 1.96 -13.11
C ILE A 137 2.03 1.37 -12.86
N VAL A 138 1.67 0.30 -13.58
CA VAL A 138 0.39 -0.41 -13.38
C VAL A 138 0.26 -0.94 -11.95
N ASN A 139 1.33 -1.51 -11.40
CA ASN A 139 1.31 -2.03 -10.02
C ASN A 139 1.15 -0.90 -8.98
N ILE A 140 1.81 0.25 -9.18
CA ILE A 140 1.62 1.45 -8.33
C ILE A 140 0.17 1.92 -8.40
N ASN A 141 -0.41 2.00 -9.60
CA ASN A 141 -1.82 2.40 -9.77
C ASN A 141 -2.79 1.42 -9.12
N LEU A 142 -2.55 0.12 -9.22
CA LEU A 142 -3.39 -0.88 -8.55
C LEU A 142 -3.39 -0.71 -7.03
N PHE A 143 -2.22 -0.49 -6.43
CA PHE A 143 -2.12 -0.19 -5.00
C PHE A 143 -2.84 1.12 -4.65
N LEU A 144 -2.57 2.20 -5.39
CA LEU A 144 -3.18 3.50 -5.17
C LEU A 144 -4.70 3.45 -5.32
N HIS A 145 -5.20 2.77 -6.35
CA HIS A 145 -6.64 2.57 -6.57
C HIS A 145 -7.30 1.89 -5.37
N HIS A 146 -6.71 0.81 -4.85
CA HIS A 146 -7.24 0.12 -3.66
C HIS A 146 -7.23 1.03 -2.43
N ALA A 147 -6.14 1.76 -2.19
CA ALA A 147 -6.04 2.66 -1.05
C ALA A 147 -7.05 3.83 -1.13
N LEU A 148 -7.26 4.39 -2.33
CA LEU A 148 -8.24 5.45 -2.55
C LEU A 148 -9.68 4.92 -2.48
N GLN A 149 -9.92 3.66 -2.82
CA GLN A 149 -11.24 3.04 -2.63
C GLN A 149 -11.61 2.93 -1.14
N TYR A 150 -10.66 2.62 -0.27
CA TYR A 150 -10.89 2.72 1.17
C TYR A 150 -11.19 4.16 1.60
N ALA A 151 -10.53 5.17 1.00
CA ALA A 151 -10.84 6.57 1.28
C ALA A 151 -12.25 6.98 0.87
N VAL A 152 -12.76 6.44 -0.24
CA VAL A 152 -14.18 6.61 -0.65
C VAL A 152 -15.11 5.96 0.35
N ASN A 153 -14.87 4.70 0.71
CA ASN A 153 -15.72 3.94 1.64
C ASN A 153 -15.78 4.59 3.02
N GLU A 154 -14.68 5.20 3.48
CA GLU A 154 -14.60 5.94 4.74
C GLU A 154 -15.10 7.40 4.62
N GLY A 155 -15.52 7.81 3.41
CA GLY A 155 -16.05 9.14 3.12
C GLY A 155 -15.00 10.27 3.26
N TYR A 156 -13.73 10.02 2.93
CA TYR A 156 -12.69 11.06 2.81
C TYR A 156 -12.75 11.78 1.47
N ILE A 157 -13.12 11.06 0.42
CA ILE A 157 -13.33 11.56 -0.95
C ILE A 157 -14.64 11.00 -1.50
N ASN A 158 -15.27 11.73 -2.42
CA ASN A 158 -16.58 11.35 -2.98
C ASN A 158 -16.49 10.31 -4.10
N GLY A 159 -15.33 10.15 -4.72
CA GLY A 159 -15.07 9.21 -5.81
C GLY A 159 -13.59 8.91 -5.91
N ASN A 160 -13.25 7.80 -6.54
CA ASN A 160 -11.87 7.35 -6.68
C ASN A 160 -11.21 7.99 -7.93
N PRO A 161 -10.28 8.94 -7.78
CA PRO A 161 -9.65 9.57 -8.94
C PRO A 161 -8.75 8.62 -9.75
N ALA A 162 -8.41 7.45 -9.22
CA ALA A 162 -7.61 6.45 -9.93
C ALA A 162 -8.43 5.57 -10.89
N GLU A 163 -9.77 5.66 -10.90
CA GLU A 163 -10.63 4.89 -11.83
C GLU A 163 -10.47 5.33 -13.30
N ALA A 164 -10.31 6.62 -13.51
CA ALA A 164 -10.28 7.22 -14.86
C ALA A 164 -8.86 7.24 -15.48
N ILE A 165 -7.89 6.54 -14.88
CA ILE A 165 -6.51 6.55 -15.33
C ILE A 165 -6.31 5.60 -16.52
N ASN A 166 -5.71 6.12 -17.59
CA ASN A 166 -5.34 5.33 -18.76
C ASN A 166 -3.83 5.04 -18.74
N LEU A 167 -3.47 3.79 -18.49
CA LEU A 167 -2.09 3.33 -18.43
C LEU A 167 -1.76 2.44 -19.63
N SER A 168 -0.63 2.73 -20.28
CA SER A 168 -0.07 1.83 -21.26
C SER A 168 0.34 0.52 -20.59
N ARG A 169 -0.12 -0.61 -21.12
CA ARG A 169 0.29 -1.94 -20.64
C ARG A 169 1.72 -2.29 -21.05
N GLY A 170 2.33 -1.47 -21.93
CA GLY A 170 3.64 -1.75 -22.49
C GLY A 170 3.66 -2.97 -23.42
N TYR A 171 4.78 -3.16 -24.09
CA TYR A 171 5.03 -4.34 -24.88
C TYR A 171 5.31 -5.54 -23.97
N LYS A 172 4.64 -6.65 -24.20
CA LYS A 172 5.00 -7.92 -23.55
C LYS A 172 6.11 -8.57 -24.36
N PRO A 173 7.32 -8.68 -23.83
CA PRO A 173 8.38 -9.39 -24.54
C PRO A 173 7.93 -10.82 -24.80
N GLN A 174 8.25 -11.33 -25.98
CA GLN A 174 8.05 -12.73 -26.29
C GLN A 174 8.98 -13.55 -25.40
N ILE A 175 8.41 -14.54 -24.72
CA ILE A 175 9.18 -15.45 -23.87
C ILE A 175 9.85 -16.46 -24.81
N GLU A 176 11.18 -16.41 -24.88
CA GLU A 176 11.96 -17.42 -25.55
C GLU A 176 12.11 -18.63 -24.63
N VAL A 177 11.76 -19.80 -25.16
CA VAL A 177 11.94 -21.07 -24.46
C VAL A 177 13.10 -21.84 -25.10
N LEU A 178 13.83 -22.58 -24.27
CA LEU A 178 14.94 -23.40 -24.76
C LEU A 178 14.43 -24.42 -25.76
N THR A 179 15.07 -24.49 -26.91
CA THR A 179 14.87 -25.56 -27.88
C THR A 179 15.34 -26.91 -27.29
N ARG A 180 14.93 -28.03 -27.90
CA ARG A 180 15.35 -29.35 -27.45
C ARG A 180 16.88 -29.52 -27.46
N ASN A 181 17.55 -28.98 -28.47
CA ASN A 181 19.03 -29.04 -28.58
C ASN A 181 19.69 -28.22 -27.46
N GLU A 182 19.21 -27.02 -27.17
CA GLU A 182 19.73 -26.18 -26.07
C GLU A 182 19.50 -26.85 -24.72
N GLN A 183 18.35 -27.49 -24.50
CA GLN A 183 18.08 -28.29 -23.30
C GLN A 183 19.08 -29.43 -23.13
N MET A 184 19.39 -30.18 -24.22
CA MET A 184 20.38 -31.24 -24.17
C MET A 184 21.79 -30.73 -23.90
N GLN A 185 22.19 -29.62 -24.51
CA GLN A 185 23.48 -28.97 -24.22
C GLN A 185 23.58 -28.50 -22.78
N LEU A 186 22.53 -27.81 -22.27
CA LEU A 186 22.47 -27.38 -20.88
C LEU A 186 22.56 -28.57 -19.93
N MET A 187 21.89 -29.67 -20.25
CA MET A 187 21.96 -30.90 -19.46
C MET A 187 23.39 -31.45 -19.42
N GLN A 188 24.09 -31.57 -20.56
CA GLN A 188 25.47 -32.03 -20.62
C GLN A 188 26.43 -31.12 -19.82
N CYS A 189 26.37 -29.79 -20.01
CA CYS A 189 27.18 -28.86 -19.30
C CYS A 189 26.93 -28.89 -17.77
N SER A 190 25.70 -29.21 -17.38
CA SER A 190 25.33 -29.27 -15.97
C SER A 190 26.06 -30.34 -15.17
N TYR A 191 26.53 -31.42 -15.80
CA TYR A 191 27.26 -32.47 -15.08
C TYR A 191 28.58 -32.03 -14.50
N GLN A 192 29.23 -31.03 -15.12
CA GLN A 192 30.52 -30.49 -14.67
C GLN A 192 30.36 -29.24 -13.76
N HIS A 193 29.13 -28.73 -13.59
CA HIS A 193 28.89 -27.51 -12.85
C HIS A 193 28.50 -27.82 -11.40
N ARG A 194 29.06 -27.05 -10.44
CA ARG A 194 28.80 -27.23 -9.00
C ARG A 194 27.30 -27.19 -8.61
N TYR A 195 26.50 -26.45 -9.36
CA TYR A 195 25.05 -26.36 -9.20
C TYR A 195 24.28 -27.22 -10.20
N GLY A 196 24.94 -28.13 -10.89
CA GLY A 196 24.33 -28.92 -11.96
C GLY A 196 23.14 -29.78 -11.51
N VAL A 197 23.16 -30.27 -10.27
CA VAL A 197 22.04 -31.01 -9.70
C VAL A 197 20.77 -30.16 -9.66
N PHE A 198 20.88 -28.89 -9.24
CA PHE A 198 19.75 -27.97 -9.20
C PHE A 198 19.22 -27.66 -10.59
N ILE A 199 20.12 -27.45 -11.58
CA ILE A 199 19.73 -27.21 -12.98
C ILE A 199 18.94 -28.39 -13.52
N ARG A 200 19.43 -29.62 -13.35
CA ARG A 200 18.72 -30.82 -13.77
C ARG A 200 17.40 -31.00 -13.08
N LEU A 201 17.35 -30.78 -11.76
CA LEU A 201 16.12 -30.93 -11.01
C LEU A 201 15.05 -29.94 -11.50
N VAL A 202 15.41 -28.68 -11.77
CA VAL A 202 14.48 -27.68 -12.32
C VAL A 202 14.02 -28.05 -13.73
N LEU A 203 14.94 -28.52 -14.60
CA LEU A 203 14.57 -28.93 -15.96
C LEU A 203 13.56 -30.09 -15.99
N PHE A 204 13.68 -31.06 -15.08
CA PHE A 204 12.78 -32.19 -15.00
C PHE A 204 11.48 -31.91 -14.26
N THR A 205 11.49 -31.08 -13.25
CA THR A 205 10.35 -30.87 -12.35
C THR A 205 9.56 -29.58 -12.62
N GLY A 206 10.15 -28.60 -13.30
CA GLY A 206 9.56 -27.29 -13.49
C GLY A 206 9.41 -26.48 -12.19
N LEU A 207 10.19 -26.78 -11.16
CA LEU A 207 10.18 -26.06 -9.89
C LEU A 207 10.56 -24.60 -10.09
N ARG A 208 9.85 -23.70 -9.37
CA ARG A 208 10.29 -22.30 -9.28
C ARG A 208 11.53 -22.21 -8.39
N MET A 209 12.36 -21.18 -8.61
CA MET A 209 13.59 -20.99 -7.83
C MET A 209 13.36 -21.03 -6.31
N GLY A 210 12.33 -20.36 -5.82
CA GLY A 210 12.00 -20.37 -4.38
C GLY A 210 11.52 -21.73 -3.88
N GLU A 211 10.83 -22.51 -4.69
CA GLU A 211 10.39 -23.88 -4.38
C GLU A 211 11.62 -24.80 -4.30
N LEU A 212 12.53 -24.71 -5.29
CA LEU A 212 13.78 -25.46 -5.30
C LEU A 212 14.63 -25.20 -4.06
N LEU A 213 14.83 -23.91 -3.71
CA LEU A 213 15.63 -23.52 -2.54
C LEU A 213 14.95 -23.84 -1.21
N GLY A 214 13.64 -24.05 -1.21
CA GLY A 214 12.85 -24.44 -0.05
C GLY A 214 12.73 -25.95 0.17
N LEU A 215 13.24 -26.79 -0.76
CA LEU A 215 13.18 -28.25 -0.64
C LEU A 215 13.99 -28.78 0.53
N ARG A 216 13.47 -29.82 1.13
CA ARG A 216 14.14 -30.63 2.17
C ARG A 216 14.11 -32.10 1.78
N TRP A 217 15.01 -32.90 2.36
CA TRP A 217 15.03 -34.34 2.12
C TRP A 217 13.72 -35.04 2.49
N GLU A 218 13.00 -34.55 3.49
CA GLU A 218 11.67 -35.03 3.90
C GLU A 218 10.56 -34.83 2.85
N ASP A 219 10.83 -33.98 1.84
CA ASP A 219 9.88 -33.72 0.74
C ASP A 219 10.09 -34.66 -0.45
N ILE A 220 11.11 -35.53 -0.40
CA ILE A 220 11.46 -36.42 -1.50
C ILE A 220 11.27 -37.88 -1.05
N ASP A 221 10.31 -38.55 -1.65
CA ASP A 221 10.16 -40.02 -1.54
C ASP A 221 10.82 -40.70 -2.73
N ILE A 222 12.02 -41.25 -2.49
CA ILE A 222 12.82 -41.89 -3.52
C ILE A 222 12.20 -43.22 -3.93
N GLN A 223 11.50 -43.94 -3.00
CA GLN A 223 10.96 -45.29 -3.28
C GLN A 223 9.83 -45.23 -4.28
N ILE A 224 8.97 -44.24 -4.18
CA ILE A 224 7.81 -44.07 -5.09
C ILE A 224 8.04 -42.97 -6.12
N GLY A 225 9.20 -42.29 -6.10
CA GLY A 225 9.55 -41.25 -7.06
C GLY A 225 8.72 -39.96 -6.94
N LEU A 226 8.26 -39.60 -5.73
CA LEU A 226 7.47 -38.42 -5.51
C LEU A 226 8.29 -37.28 -4.88
N LEU A 227 7.99 -36.05 -5.31
CA LEU A 227 8.54 -34.85 -4.77
C LEU A 227 7.39 -33.90 -4.36
N HIS A 228 7.36 -33.49 -3.09
CA HIS A 228 6.34 -32.63 -2.53
C HIS A 228 6.80 -31.17 -2.45
N VAL A 229 6.06 -30.25 -3.06
CA VAL A 229 6.31 -28.81 -2.98
C VAL A 229 5.47 -28.23 -1.85
N ARG A 230 6.05 -28.14 -0.65
CA ARG A 230 5.34 -27.67 0.56
C ARG A 230 5.66 -26.24 0.94
N ARG A 231 6.81 -25.71 0.48
CA ARG A 231 7.32 -24.40 0.90
C ARG A 231 8.12 -23.71 -0.20
N THR A 232 8.31 -22.42 -0.03
CA THR A 232 9.16 -21.59 -0.88
C THR A 232 10.06 -20.74 -0.02
N LEU A 233 11.33 -20.63 -0.37
CA LEU A 233 12.32 -19.77 0.28
C LEU A 233 12.42 -18.47 -0.50
N ASN A 234 12.24 -17.35 0.19
CA ASN A 234 12.33 -16.01 -0.38
C ASN A 234 13.33 -15.17 0.40
N ARG A 235 14.08 -14.32 -0.30
CA ARG A 235 14.86 -13.27 0.31
C ARG A 235 14.04 -11.98 0.25
N LEU A 236 13.69 -11.43 1.41
CA LEU A 236 12.87 -10.22 1.53
C LEU A 236 13.69 -9.09 2.16
N ASN A 237 13.41 -7.86 1.76
CA ASN A 237 13.95 -6.69 2.46
C ASN A 237 13.32 -6.58 3.85
N LYS A 238 14.10 -6.22 4.84
CA LYS A 238 13.58 -5.89 6.18
C LYS A 238 12.83 -4.57 6.12
N ILE A 239 11.76 -4.45 6.89
CA ILE A 239 10.92 -3.25 6.94
C ILE A 239 11.70 -2.09 7.58
N ASN A 240 12.43 -2.37 8.65
CA ASN A 240 13.29 -1.45 9.37
C ASN A 240 14.65 -2.14 9.60
N PRO A 241 15.58 -2.06 8.65
CA PRO A 241 16.93 -2.60 8.88
C PRO A 241 17.64 -1.73 9.92
N ASP A 242 18.18 -2.35 10.97
CA ASP A 242 19.12 -1.67 11.87
C ASP A 242 20.38 -1.30 11.09
N GLU A 243 21.06 -0.19 11.44
CA GLU A 243 22.24 0.31 10.72
C GLU A 243 23.37 -0.73 10.59
N HIS A 244 23.43 -1.71 11.49
CA HIS A 244 24.43 -2.77 11.52
C HIS A 244 23.93 -4.14 11.07
N SER A 245 22.65 -4.26 10.60
CA SER A 245 22.08 -5.53 10.17
C SER A 245 21.98 -5.64 8.65
N ASN A 246 22.01 -6.89 8.14
CA ASN A 246 21.71 -7.14 6.74
C ASN A 246 20.32 -6.55 6.39
N SER A 247 20.24 -5.82 5.29
CA SER A 247 19.01 -5.21 4.79
C SER A 247 17.96 -6.24 4.34
N THR A 248 18.35 -7.54 4.26
CA THR A 248 17.48 -8.63 3.80
C THR A 248 17.44 -9.76 4.82
N GLU A 249 16.33 -10.50 4.82
CA GLU A 249 16.11 -11.71 5.58
C GLU A 249 15.67 -12.86 4.66
N ILE A 250 15.96 -14.09 5.05
CA ILE A 250 15.52 -15.30 4.36
C ILE A 250 14.30 -15.83 5.09
N VAL A 251 13.17 -15.96 4.36
CA VAL A 251 11.89 -16.36 4.93
C VAL A 251 11.37 -17.57 4.19
N LEU A 252 11.00 -18.61 4.94
CA LEU A 252 10.26 -19.76 4.43
C LEU A 252 8.76 -19.47 4.50
N GLN A 253 8.07 -19.59 3.39
CA GLN A 253 6.64 -19.34 3.27
C GLN A 253 5.94 -20.50 2.55
N PRO A 254 4.63 -20.70 2.75
CA PRO A 254 3.87 -21.61 1.89
C PRO A 254 3.89 -21.12 0.43
N PRO A 255 3.68 -22.01 -0.55
CA PRO A 255 3.62 -21.66 -1.96
C PRO A 255 2.61 -20.55 -2.25
N LYS A 256 2.73 -19.89 -3.41
CA LYS A 256 1.94 -18.71 -3.76
C LYS A 256 0.44 -18.95 -3.81
N SER A 257 0.02 -20.16 -4.14
CA SER A 257 -1.39 -20.59 -4.20
C SER A 257 -1.51 -22.03 -3.69
N GLN A 258 -2.70 -22.39 -3.21
CA GLN A 258 -2.98 -23.79 -2.80
C GLN A 258 -2.73 -24.79 -3.93
N ASN A 259 -3.02 -24.43 -5.18
CA ASN A 259 -2.73 -25.24 -6.35
C ASN A 259 -1.22 -25.40 -6.66
N SER A 260 -0.35 -24.70 -5.98
CA SER A 260 1.11 -24.86 -6.08
C SER A 260 1.67 -25.86 -5.07
N ILE A 261 0.85 -26.37 -4.14
CA ILE A 261 1.18 -27.51 -3.29
C ILE A 261 0.96 -28.76 -4.15
N ARG A 262 2.02 -29.48 -4.47
CA ARG A 262 2.00 -30.66 -5.33
C ARG A 262 3.11 -31.63 -4.94
#